data_1f7ce49e92d44b1625c77b705662b8c8
#
_entry.id   1f7ce49e92d44b1625c77b705662b8c8
#
_cell.length_a   1.000
_cell.length_b   1.000
_cell.length_c   1.000
_cell.angle_alpha   90.00
_cell.angle_beta   90.00
_cell.angle_gamma   90.00
#
_symmetry.space_group_name_H-M   'P 1'
#
loop_
_entity.id
_entity.type
_entity.pdbx_description
1 polymer ?
#
loop_
_entity_poly.entity_id
_entity_poly.type
_entity_poly.pdbx_seq_one_letter_code
_entity_poly.pdbx_strand_id
1 'polypeptide(L)'
;KPPVVVPEEPLPEFLSTPASHPITPGIIDEASGIVASKSIPNSLWVIENGNRPPSLHLLSTLGEYRGKIDLPLFNRDWEDLSSGPGPIEGQNYLYISDTGDNASVHGKYIIYFLKEPQSLDDTDWDLEAVDFKYSDREALDVEAMFVDPETRDIYLISKRQLFSVRVYKIAFPYDLELENTAVFQGTIPLSFITAADISSDGQQIMIKDQNAVFYWRRQEFESIYGALSRSRDVGAPYFVEPQGEAICFDAENSGYYTLSERASAPQVSLNYYQRKVVEN
;
A
#
# COMPACT_ATOMS: atom_id res chain seq x y z
N LYS A 1 -19.26 4.89 -40.05
CA LYS A 1 -20.03 5.03 -38.79
C LYS A 1 -19.25 5.99 -37.90
N PRO A 2 -19.89 6.94 -37.23
CA PRO A 2 -19.21 7.74 -36.21
C PRO A 2 -18.71 6.79 -35.11
N PRO A 3 -17.59 7.10 -34.41
CA PRO A 3 -17.13 6.31 -33.30
C PRO A 3 -18.25 6.23 -32.23
N VAL A 4 -18.47 5.05 -31.70
CA VAL A 4 -19.39 4.86 -30.58
C VAL A 4 -18.69 5.52 -29.37
N VAL A 5 -19.22 6.66 -28.92
CA VAL A 5 -18.78 7.27 -27.66
C VAL A 5 -19.31 6.35 -26.55
N VAL A 6 -18.46 5.53 -25.98
CA VAL A 6 -18.77 4.80 -24.75
C VAL A 6 -18.84 5.88 -23.65
N PRO A 7 -19.94 6.00 -22.90
CA PRO A 7 -19.99 6.93 -21.78
C PRO A 7 -18.87 6.59 -20.81
N GLU A 8 -18.12 7.61 -20.40
CA GLU A 8 -17.13 7.45 -19.35
C GLU A 8 -17.87 7.07 -18.05
N GLU A 9 -17.46 5.97 -17.41
CA GLU A 9 -18.07 5.59 -16.14
C GLU A 9 -17.91 6.70 -15.10
N PRO A 10 -18.94 6.99 -14.29
CA PRO A 10 -18.83 8.00 -13.25
C PRO A 10 -17.71 7.69 -12.27
N LEU A 11 -17.09 8.73 -11.72
CA LEU A 11 -16.09 8.55 -10.65
C LEU A 11 -16.75 7.90 -9.42
N PRO A 12 -16.00 7.10 -8.66
CA PRO A 12 -16.56 6.43 -7.50
C PRO A 12 -16.93 7.44 -6.41
N GLU A 13 -18.05 7.20 -5.78
CA GLU A 13 -18.39 7.82 -4.50
C GLU A 13 -18.29 6.78 -3.39
N PHE A 14 -17.82 7.18 -2.22
CA PHE A 14 -17.73 6.32 -1.04
C PHE A 14 -18.64 6.86 0.06
N LEU A 15 -19.07 5.99 0.99
CA LEU A 15 -19.80 6.40 2.17
C LEU A 15 -18.89 7.28 3.05
N SER A 16 -19.41 8.41 3.50
CA SER A 16 -18.65 9.36 4.32
C SER A 16 -18.39 8.86 5.74
N THR A 17 -19.21 7.93 6.23
CA THR A 17 -19.05 7.31 7.54
C THR A 17 -18.58 5.88 7.35
N PRO A 18 -17.41 5.51 7.86
CA PRO A 18 -16.91 4.15 7.75
C PRO A 18 -17.65 3.18 8.65
N ALA A 19 -17.66 1.91 8.29
CA ALA A 19 -17.85 0.83 9.23
C ALA A 19 -16.55 0.67 10.04
N SER A 20 -16.60 0.95 11.34
CA SER A 20 -15.42 0.95 12.21
C SER A 20 -15.44 -0.25 13.15
N HIS A 21 -14.37 -1.02 13.12
CA HIS A 21 -14.19 -2.24 13.92
C HIS A 21 -12.99 -2.07 14.85
N PRO A 22 -13.18 -2.07 16.18
CA PRO A 22 -12.10 -1.81 17.12
C PRO A 22 -11.06 -2.94 17.11
N ILE A 23 -9.78 -2.57 17.09
CA ILE A 23 -8.65 -3.48 17.24
C ILE A 23 -8.31 -3.62 18.73
N THR A 24 -8.05 -4.85 19.18
CA THR A 24 -7.63 -5.11 20.55
C THR A 24 -6.25 -4.49 20.80
N PRO A 25 -6.11 -3.55 21.77
CA PRO A 25 -4.82 -2.92 22.08
C PRO A 25 -3.76 -3.96 22.50
N GLY A 26 -2.51 -3.72 22.10
CA GLY A 26 -1.37 -4.60 22.42
C GLY A 26 -1.19 -5.78 21.45
N ILE A 27 -2.01 -5.90 20.42
CA ILE A 27 -1.87 -6.93 19.37
C ILE A 27 -1.20 -6.34 18.13
N ILE A 28 -1.75 -5.24 17.60
CA ILE A 28 -1.21 -4.46 16.49
C ILE A 28 -1.30 -2.99 16.94
N ASP A 29 -0.19 -2.45 17.39
CA ASP A 29 -0.13 -1.09 17.94
C ASP A 29 0.58 -0.10 17.01
N GLU A 30 1.40 -0.58 16.09
CA GLU A 30 2.23 0.22 15.19
C GLU A 30 1.98 -0.19 13.72
N ALA A 31 0.69 -0.29 13.33
CA ALA A 31 0.31 -0.68 11.98
C ALA A 31 0.82 0.33 10.95
N SER A 32 1.68 -0.11 10.03
CA SER A 32 2.26 0.71 8.96
C SER A 32 1.78 0.31 7.56
N GLY A 33 1.40 -0.95 7.33
CA GLY A 33 0.90 -1.41 6.04
C GLY A 33 -0.24 -2.42 6.18
N ILE A 34 -1.15 -2.41 5.20
CA ILE A 34 -2.32 -3.30 5.15
C ILE A 34 -2.63 -3.69 3.72
N VAL A 35 -3.03 -4.94 3.47
CA VAL A 35 -3.59 -5.40 2.18
C VAL A 35 -4.72 -6.40 2.37
N ALA A 36 -5.67 -6.40 1.44
CA ALA A 36 -6.68 -7.44 1.38
C ALA A 36 -6.06 -8.77 0.91
N SER A 37 -6.28 -9.83 1.69
CA SER A 37 -5.82 -11.16 1.31
C SER A 37 -6.57 -11.67 0.08
N LYS A 38 -5.82 -12.18 -0.90
CA LYS A 38 -6.36 -12.88 -2.07
C LYS A 38 -6.52 -14.38 -1.82
N SER A 39 -5.76 -14.92 -0.87
CA SER A 39 -5.70 -16.35 -0.53
C SER A 39 -6.67 -16.73 0.58
N ILE A 40 -6.86 -15.87 1.57
CA ILE A 40 -7.69 -16.13 2.75
C ILE A 40 -8.93 -15.22 2.73
N PRO A 41 -10.11 -15.72 2.39
CA PRO A 41 -11.31 -14.90 2.27
C PRO A 41 -11.64 -14.09 3.54
N ASN A 42 -12.16 -12.89 3.35
CA ASN A 42 -12.55 -11.98 4.43
C ASN A 42 -11.42 -11.71 5.43
N SER A 43 -10.20 -11.51 4.91
CA SER A 43 -9.00 -11.29 5.71
C SER A 43 -8.14 -10.17 5.15
N LEU A 44 -7.36 -9.59 6.04
CA LEU A 44 -6.39 -8.53 5.75
C LEU A 44 -5.05 -8.93 6.36
N TRP A 45 -3.97 -8.79 5.60
CA TRP A 45 -2.62 -8.86 6.11
C TRP A 45 -2.19 -7.49 6.58
N VAL A 46 -1.52 -7.42 7.74
CA VAL A 46 -1.03 -6.19 8.36
C VAL A 46 0.41 -6.39 8.80
N ILE A 47 1.23 -5.37 8.61
CA ILE A 47 2.58 -5.27 9.18
C ILE A 47 2.64 -4.15 10.21
N GLU A 48 3.64 -4.21 11.08
CA GLU A 48 3.99 -3.15 12.02
C GLU A 48 5.35 -2.55 11.66
N ASN A 49 5.53 -1.26 11.93
CA ASN A 49 6.76 -0.53 11.61
C ASN A 49 7.96 -0.94 12.48
N GLY A 50 9.06 -0.19 12.39
CA GLY A 50 10.36 -0.49 12.98
C GLY A 50 10.35 -0.84 14.46
N ASN A 51 11.34 -1.66 14.89
CA ASN A 51 11.49 -2.20 16.25
C ASN A 51 10.40 -3.19 16.70
N ARG A 52 9.46 -3.57 15.84
CA ARG A 52 8.52 -4.67 16.09
C ARG A 52 9.05 -5.98 15.49
N PRO A 53 8.60 -7.12 16.04
CA PRO A 53 8.94 -8.40 15.43
C PRO A 53 8.52 -8.45 13.96
N PRO A 54 9.36 -8.99 13.05
CA PRO A 54 9.02 -9.10 11.63
C PRO A 54 7.92 -10.14 11.43
N SER A 55 6.66 -9.68 11.45
CA SER A 55 5.49 -10.56 11.41
C SER A 55 4.44 -10.06 10.42
N LEU A 56 3.78 -10.99 9.74
CA LEU A 56 2.54 -10.76 9.02
C LEU A 56 1.38 -11.09 9.95
N HIS A 57 0.64 -10.10 10.38
CA HIS A 57 -0.57 -10.25 11.19
C HIS A 57 -1.78 -10.47 10.28
N LEU A 58 -2.68 -11.37 10.67
CA LEU A 58 -3.92 -11.64 9.95
C LEU A 58 -5.12 -11.14 10.76
N LEU A 59 -5.85 -10.20 10.19
CA LEU A 59 -7.14 -9.72 10.70
C LEU A 59 -8.29 -10.25 9.86
N SER A 60 -9.47 -10.39 10.44
CA SER A 60 -10.69 -10.43 9.65
C SER A 60 -11.04 -9.04 9.11
N THR A 61 -11.89 -8.96 8.09
CA THR A 61 -12.48 -7.70 7.60
C THR A 61 -13.35 -6.98 8.63
N LEU A 62 -13.60 -7.60 9.78
CA LEU A 62 -14.31 -7.06 10.95
C LEU A 62 -13.36 -6.71 12.11
N GLY A 63 -12.04 -6.67 11.86
CA GLY A 63 -11.04 -6.30 12.86
C GLY A 63 -10.69 -7.38 13.90
N GLU A 64 -11.18 -8.61 13.73
CA GLU A 64 -10.85 -9.71 14.63
C GLU A 64 -9.44 -10.25 14.32
N TYR A 65 -8.61 -10.35 15.33
CA TYR A 65 -7.27 -10.94 15.18
C TYR A 65 -7.37 -12.47 15.00
N ARG A 66 -6.77 -12.97 13.91
CA ARG A 66 -6.77 -14.40 13.55
C ARG A 66 -5.46 -15.08 13.85
N GLY A 67 -4.37 -14.33 14.01
CA GLY A 67 -3.03 -14.85 14.26
C GLY A 67 -1.96 -14.13 13.46
N LYS A 68 -0.75 -14.69 13.43
CA LYS A 68 0.37 -14.12 12.67
C LYS A 68 1.32 -15.19 12.17
N ILE A 69 2.13 -14.82 11.20
CA ILE A 69 3.29 -15.56 10.72
C ILE A 69 4.53 -14.73 11.07
N ASP A 70 5.46 -15.30 11.84
CA ASP A 70 6.75 -14.68 12.09
C ASP A 70 7.69 -14.97 10.91
N LEU A 71 8.23 -13.93 10.31
CA LEU A 71 9.11 -14.04 9.14
C LEU A 71 10.57 -14.06 9.58
N PRO A 72 11.45 -14.86 8.93
CA PRO A 72 12.88 -14.90 9.22
C PRO A 72 13.61 -13.67 8.60
N LEU A 73 13.11 -12.49 8.88
CA LEU A 73 13.59 -11.22 8.35
C LEU A 73 14.04 -10.28 9.45
N PHE A 74 14.63 -9.17 9.06
CA PHE A 74 14.90 -8.04 9.93
C PHE A 74 13.91 -6.92 9.59
N ASN A 75 13.24 -6.37 10.59
CA ASN A 75 12.42 -5.18 10.47
C ASN A 75 13.26 -4.00 10.96
N ARG A 76 13.88 -3.27 10.01
CA ARG A 76 14.61 -2.04 10.34
C ARG A 76 13.61 -0.91 10.54
N ASP A 77 12.76 -0.69 9.52
CA ASP A 77 11.69 0.31 9.53
C ASP A 77 10.71 -0.01 8.39
N TRP A 78 9.80 -0.98 8.65
CA TRP A 78 8.80 -1.42 7.68
C TRP A 78 7.68 -0.40 7.58
N GLU A 79 7.47 0.15 6.39
CA GLU A 79 6.58 1.28 6.21
C GLU A 79 5.28 0.94 5.48
N ASP A 80 5.31 0.09 4.46
CA ASP A 80 4.10 -0.24 3.70
C ASP A 80 4.09 -1.70 3.26
N LEU A 81 2.88 -2.21 3.03
CA LEU A 81 2.60 -3.55 2.55
C LEU A 81 1.77 -3.47 1.28
N SER A 82 2.23 -4.08 0.21
CA SER A 82 1.50 -4.14 -1.05
C SER A 82 1.22 -5.58 -1.48
N SER A 83 0.21 -5.77 -2.30
CA SER A 83 -0.17 -7.06 -2.88
C SER A 83 -0.15 -6.95 -4.40
N GLY A 84 0.45 -7.91 -5.07
CA GLY A 84 0.53 -7.90 -6.54
C GLY A 84 1.04 -9.20 -7.14
N PRO A 85 1.12 -9.28 -8.48
CA PRO A 85 1.73 -10.43 -9.13
C PRO A 85 3.23 -10.46 -8.87
N GLY A 86 3.78 -11.66 -8.73
CA GLY A 86 5.20 -11.88 -8.54
C GLY A 86 5.86 -12.62 -9.71
N PRO A 87 7.03 -13.24 -9.50
CA PRO A 87 7.77 -13.95 -10.55
C PRO A 87 6.99 -15.13 -11.15
N ILE A 88 6.20 -15.84 -10.35
CA ILE A 88 5.41 -16.98 -10.80
C ILE A 88 4.05 -16.48 -11.29
N GLU A 89 3.76 -16.74 -12.55
CA GLU A 89 2.49 -16.37 -13.19
C GLU A 89 1.28 -17.00 -12.45
N GLY A 90 0.24 -16.21 -12.24
CA GLY A 90 -0.99 -16.64 -11.56
C GLY A 90 -0.86 -16.75 -10.02
N GLN A 91 0.30 -16.47 -9.46
CA GLN A 91 0.49 -16.39 -8.00
C GLN A 91 0.44 -14.95 -7.54
N ASN A 92 -0.21 -14.73 -6.41
CA ASN A 92 -0.18 -13.44 -5.71
C ASN A 92 0.96 -13.40 -4.70
N TYR A 93 1.59 -12.25 -4.57
CA TYR A 93 2.69 -12.00 -3.65
C TYR A 93 2.37 -10.83 -2.74
N LEU A 94 2.96 -10.85 -1.56
CA LEU A 94 3.03 -9.73 -0.63
C LEU A 94 4.41 -9.08 -0.74
N TYR A 95 4.43 -7.75 -0.74
CA TYR A 95 5.64 -6.94 -0.83
C TYR A 95 5.70 -6.06 0.42
N ILE A 96 6.81 -6.11 1.15
CA ILE A 96 7.06 -5.37 2.39
C ILE A 96 8.15 -4.35 2.12
N SER A 97 7.90 -3.07 2.29
CA SER A 97 8.90 -2.02 2.13
C SER A 97 9.65 -1.78 3.44
N ASP A 98 10.94 -2.11 3.48
CA ASP A 98 11.87 -1.72 4.55
C ASP A 98 12.61 -0.44 4.12
N THR A 99 11.86 0.68 4.10
CA THR A 99 12.22 1.92 3.42
C THR A 99 12.19 3.15 4.31
N GLY A 100 11.79 3.02 5.57
CA GLY A 100 11.81 4.10 6.53
C GLY A 100 13.23 4.61 6.77
N ASP A 101 13.37 5.93 6.76
CA ASP A 101 14.65 6.63 6.99
C ASP A 101 14.40 8.06 7.46
N ASN A 102 13.75 8.18 8.60
CA ASN A 102 13.40 9.45 9.22
C ASN A 102 14.59 10.44 9.36
N ALA A 103 15.81 9.90 9.47
CA ALA A 103 17.02 10.69 9.59
C ALA A 103 17.75 10.92 8.25
N SER A 104 17.29 10.27 7.17
CA SER A 104 17.93 10.30 5.83
C SER A 104 19.41 9.96 5.88
N VAL A 105 19.73 8.81 6.50
CA VAL A 105 21.12 8.35 6.73
C VAL A 105 21.45 7.03 6.03
N HIS A 106 20.45 6.32 5.52
CA HIS A 106 20.65 5.03 4.86
C HIS A 106 20.96 5.23 3.38
N GLY A 107 21.95 4.51 2.88
CA GLY A 107 22.30 4.52 1.46
C GLY A 107 21.73 3.35 0.66
N LYS A 108 21.00 2.45 1.32
CA LYS A 108 20.44 1.23 0.75
C LYS A 108 19.13 0.85 1.44
N TYR A 109 18.17 0.37 0.64
CA TYR A 109 16.84 -0.01 1.06
C TYR A 109 16.49 -1.38 0.53
N ILE A 110 15.49 -2.01 1.12
CA ILE A 110 15.09 -3.37 0.79
C ILE A 110 13.58 -3.43 0.62
N ILE A 111 13.13 -4.17 -0.39
CA ILE A 111 11.75 -4.63 -0.48
C ILE A 111 11.79 -6.14 -0.39
N TYR A 112 11.21 -6.70 0.66
CA TYR A 112 11.00 -8.13 0.76
C TYR A 112 9.73 -8.50 0.01
N PHE A 113 9.73 -9.63 -0.67
CA PHE A 113 8.51 -10.17 -1.24
C PHE A 113 8.43 -11.67 -1.05
N LEU A 114 7.23 -12.16 -0.88
CA LEU A 114 6.96 -13.56 -0.64
C LEU A 114 5.63 -13.95 -1.28
N LYS A 115 5.53 -15.21 -1.68
CA LYS A 115 4.24 -15.76 -2.12
C LYS A 115 3.21 -15.59 -1.00
N GLU A 116 2.04 -15.08 -1.33
CA GLU A 116 1.02 -14.87 -0.31
C GLU A 116 0.67 -16.19 0.40
N PRO A 117 0.77 -16.25 1.74
CA PRO A 117 0.43 -17.45 2.49
C PRO A 117 -1.03 -17.86 2.30
N GLN A 118 -1.26 -19.17 2.18
CA GLN A 118 -2.59 -19.75 2.01
C GLN A 118 -3.29 -20.02 3.36
N SER A 119 -2.51 -20.03 4.46
CA SER A 119 -2.96 -20.19 5.84
C SER A 119 -1.89 -19.70 6.81
N LEU A 120 -2.22 -19.61 8.10
CA LEU A 120 -1.24 -19.26 9.14
C LEU A 120 -0.18 -20.36 9.39
N ASP A 121 -0.43 -21.57 8.93
CA ASP A 121 0.51 -22.72 9.05
C ASP A 121 1.36 -22.89 7.79
N ASP A 122 1.18 -22.02 6.79
CA ASP A 122 1.95 -22.08 5.55
C ASP A 122 3.40 -21.65 5.80
N THR A 123 4.34 -22.38 5.20
CA THR A 123 5.79 -22.15 5.32
C THR A 123 6.50 -22.11 3.97
N ASP A 124 5.75 -22.22 2.87
CA ASP A 124 6.26 -22.23 1.49
C ASP A 124 6.05 -20.86 0.81
N TRP A 125 6.81 -19.88 1.26
CA TRP A 125 6.57 -18.49 0.85
C TRP A 125 7.45 -17.98 -0.29
N ASP A 126 8.47 -18.73 -0.72
CA ASP A 126 9.49 -18.25 -1.69
C ASP A 126 9.94 -16.81 -1.36
N LEU A 127 10.43 -16.63 -0.12
CA LEU A 127 10.81 -15.31 0.40
C LEU A 127 12.09 -14.80 -0.26
N GLU A 128 12.02 -13.64 -0.89
CA GLU A 128 13.10 -12.99 -1.62
C GLU A 128 13.25 -11.52 -1.20
N ALA A 129 14.36 -10.89 -1.61
CA ALA A 129 14.66 -9.51 -1.31
C ALA A 129 15.13 -8.75 -2.57
N VAL A 130 14.64 -7.54 -2.74
CA VAL A 130 15.08 -6.57 -3.76
C VAL A 130 15.86 -5.47 -3.05
N ASP A 131 17.16 -5.56 -3.11
CA ASP A 131 18.06 -4.49 -2.66
C ASP A 131 18.05 -3.35 -3.67
N PHE A 132 17.94 -2.10 -3.20
CA PHE A 132 17.94 -0.96 -4.12
C PHE A 132 18.48 0.33 -3.52
N LYS A 133 18.81 1.28 -4.42
CA LYS A 133 19.09 2.68 -4.11
C LYS A 133 18.28 3.61 -5.01
N TYR A 134 18.14 4.86 -4.62
CA TYR A 134 17.50 5.89 -5.46
C TYR A 134 18.45 6.41 -6.53
N SER A 135 17.92 6.67 -7.75
CA SER A 135 18.72 7.09 -8.91
C SER A 135 19.39 8.46 -8.77
N ASP A 136 18.88 9.33 -7.90
CA ASP A 136 19.28 10.74 -7.81
C ASP A 136 19.46 11.23 -6.36
N ARG A 137 19.44 10.32 -5.39
CA ARG A 137 19.57 10.61 -3.96
C ARG A 137 20.34 9.51 -3.26
N GLU A 138 21.07 9.88 -2.22
CA GLU A 138 21.76 8.92 -1.36
C GLU A 138 20.81 8.33 -0.32
N ALA A 139 19.93 9.17 0.27
CA ALA A 139 19.00 8.76 1.31
C ALA A 139 17.64 9.45 1.17
N LEU A 140 16.57 8.74 1.50
CA LEU A 140 15.19 9.25 1.43
C LEU A 140 14.25 8.42 2.30
N ASP A 141 13.39 9.12 3.05
CA ASP A 141 12.30 8.54 3.80
C ASP A 141 11.11 8.25 2.87
N VAL A 142 10.75 6.98 2.71
CA VAL A 142 9.67 6.52 1.83
C VAL A 142 8.73 5.64 2.62
N GLU A 143 7.46 6.03 2.66
CA GLU A 143 6.44 5.40 3.49
C GLU A 143 5.23 4.89 2.70
N ALA A 144 5.26 4.97 1.37
CA ALA A 144 4.17 4.45 0.55
C ALA A 144 4.71 3.67 -0.63
N MET A 145 4.11 2.50 -0.86
CA MET A 145 4.51 1.58 -1.92
C MET A 145 3.30 0.87 -2.51
N PHE A 146 3.32 0.61 -3.81
CA PHE A 146 2.43 -0.36 -4.44
C PHE A 146 3.09 -1.01 -5.66
N VAL A 147 2.53 -2.16 -6.06
CA VAL A 147 2.99 -2.93 -7.22
C VAL A 147 1.96 -2.83 -8.33
N ASP A 148 2.34 -2.33 -9.50
CA ASP A 148 1.46 -2.28 -10.68
C ASP A 148 1.10 -3.70 -11.12
N PRO A 149 -0.17 -4.12 -11.07
CA PRO A 149 -0.58 -5.48 -11.43
C PRO A 149 -0.39 -5.80 -12.90
N GLU A 150 -0.24 -4.81 -13.77
CA GLU A 150 -0.03 -4.98 -15.20
C GLU A 150 1.44 -5.21 -15.53
N THR A 151 2.34 -4.38 -15.00
CA THR A 151 3.77 -4.39 -15.34
C THR A 151 4.63 -5.10 -14.32
N ARG A 152 4.15 -5.29 -13.11
CA ARG A 152 4.88 -5.74 -11.89
C ARG A 152 5.93 -4.73 -11.41
N ASP A 153 5.92 -3.52 -11.95
CA ASP A 153 6.82 -2.47 -11.48
C ASP A 153 6.44 -2.06 -10.05
N ILE A 154 7.43 -1.83 -9.20
CA ILE A 154 7.22 -1.32 -7.84
C ILE A 154 7.29 0.20 -7.88
N TYR A 155 6.29 0.87 -7.37
CA TYR A 155 6.24 2.31 -7.19
C TYR A 155 6.43 2.67 -5.72
N LEU A 156 7.24 3.69 -5.48
CA LEU A 156 7.63 4.20 -4.17
C LEU A 156 7.35 5.69 -4.09
N ILE A 157 6.77 6.17 -2.99
CA ILE A 157 6.42 7.59 -2.81
C ILE A 157 7.01 8.08 -1.49
N SER A 158 7.78 9.17 -1.56
CA SER A 158 8.42 9.76 -0.40
C SER A 158 7.44 10.50 0.50
N LYS A 159 7.78 10.65 1.80
CA LYS A 159 6.91 11.28 2.80
C LYS A 159 7.06 12.80 2.88
N ARG A 160 8.28 13.30 3.03
CA ARG A 160 8.54 14.56 3.74
C ARG A 160 8.68 15.83 2.89
N GLN A 161 8.74 15.73 1.57
CA GLN A 161 8.92 16.89 0.70
C GLN A 161 7.61 17.67 0.60
N LEU A 162 7.59 18.90 1.15
CA LEU A 162 6.41 19.74 1.14
C LEU A 162 5.96 20.07 -0.29
N PHE A 163 4.73 19.70 -0.64
CA PHE A 163 4.08 19.92 -1.94
C PHE A 163 4.89 19.40 -3.14
N SER A 164 5.80 18.45 -2.91
CA SER A 164 6.68 17.92 -3.94
C SER A 164 7.22 16.53 -3.61
N VAL A 165 6.38 15.66 -3.03
CA VAL A 165 6.79 14.28 -2.76
C VAL A 165 7.20 13.59 -4.05
N ARG A 166 8.18 12.73 -3.96
CA ARG A 166 8.88 12.13 -5.09
C ARG A 166 8.33 10.75 -5.37
N VAL A 167 8.14 10.45 -6.64
CA VAL A 167 7.73 9.13 -7.11
C VAL A 167 8.91 8.44 -7.76
N TYR A 168 9.15 7.20 -7.37
CA TYR A 168 10.18 6.33 -7.93
C TYR A 168 9.58 5.04 -8.45
N LYS A 169 10.32 4.37 -9.32
CA LYS A 169 9.93 3.10 -9.91
C LYS A 169 11.12 2.14 -9.96
N ILE A 170 10.91 0.91 -9.49
CA ILE A 170 11.80 -0.22 -9.74
C ILE A 170 11.10 -1.10 -10.80
N ALA A 171 11.74 -1.22 -11.96
CA ALA A 171 11.16 -1.98 -13.07
C ALA A 171 11.32 -3.49 -12.87
N PHE A 172 10.28 -4.25 -13.19
CA PHE A 172 10.36 -5.71 -13.30
C PHE A 172 11.04 -6.12 -14.63
N PRO A 173 11.85 -7.21 -14.70
CA PRO A 173 12.22 -8.09 -13.59
C PRO A 173 13.26 -7.47 -12.66
N TYR A 174 13.10 -7.70 -11.35
CA TYR A 174 14.09 -7.27 -10.36
C TYR A 174 15.32 -8.16 -10.40
N ASP A 175 16.49 -7.57 -10.17
CA ASP A 175 17.72 -8.34 -9.94
C ASP A 175 17.77 -8.75 -8.45
N LEU A 176 17.87 -10.04 -8.17
CA LEU A 176 17.90 -10.58 -6.81
C LEU A 176 19.34 -10.77 -6.29
N GLU A 177 20.35 -10.66 -7.14
CA GLU A 177 21.76 -10.80 -6.80
C GLU A 177 22.47 -9.45 -6.71
N LEU A 178 22.03 -8.47 -7.50
CA LEU A 178 22.64 -7.15 -7.60
C LEU A 178 21.68 -6.06 -7.13
N GLU A 179 22.25 -4.92 -6.70
CA GLU A 179 21.49 -3.75 -6.28
C GLU A 179 20.72 -3.14 -7.45
N ASN A 180 19.41 -3.01 -7.30
CA ASN A 180 18.53 -2.34 -8.24
C ASN A 180 18.61 -0.81 -8.13
N THR A 181 17.99 -0.13 -9.07
CA THR A 181 17.85 1.32 -9.04
C THR A 181 16.38 1.72 -9.08
N ALA A 182 15.92 2.37 -8.03
CA ALA A 182 14.63 3.05 -8.03
C ALA A 182 14.75 4.34 -8.84
N VAL A 183 14.21 4.33 -10.06
CA VAL A 183 14.32 5.43 -11.03
C VAL A 183 13.33 6.53 -10.71
N PHE A 184 13.83 7.74 -10.52
CA PHE A 184 12.98 8.92 -10.29
C PHE A 184 12.05 9.16 -11.49
N GLN A 185 10.75 9.24 -11.22
CA GLN A 185 9.72 9.50 -12.22
C GLN A 185 9.33 10.98 -12.27
N GLY A 186 9.35 11.64 -11.12
CA GLY A 186 8.96 13.04 -10.95
C GLY A 186 8.38 13.31 -9.56
N THR A 187 7.72 14.46 -9.41
CA THR A 187 7.09 14.87 -8.15
C THR A 187 5.59 15.03 -8.30
N ILE A 188 4.86 14.87 -7.19
CA ILE A 188 3.43 15.18 -7.10
C ILE A 188 3.18 16.20 -5.97
N PRO A 189 2.17 17.08 -6.11
CA PRO A 189 1.96 18.21 -5.20
C PRO A 189 1.28 17.80 -3.90
N LEU A 190 1.82 16.77 -3.23
CA LEU A 190 1.38 16.26 -1.94
C LEU A 190 2.49 16.41 -0.90
N SER A 191 2.18 16.12 0.36
CA SER A 191 3.09 16.19 1.50
C SER A 191 2.71 15.16 2.55
N PHE A 192 3.66 14.69 3.34
CA PHE A 192 3.45 13.80 4.48
C PHE A 192 2.68 12.52 4.14
N ILE A 193 3.02 11.94 2.99
CA ILE A 193 2.42 10.68 2.54
C ILE A 193 2.80 9.56 3.50
N THR A 194 1.82 8.73 3.84
CA THR A 194 1.96 7.63 4.81
C THR A 194 1.59 6.26 4.23
N ALA A 195 0.82 6.20 3.15
CA ALA A 195 0.48 4.94 2.51
C ALA A 195 -0.04 5.14 1.09
N ALA A 196 0.00 4.09 0.28
CA ALA A 196 -0.63 4.05 -1.03
C ALA A 196 -1.06 2.63 -1.40
N ASP A 197 -2.08 2.52 -2.25
CA ASP A 197 -2.48 1.24 -2.83
C ASP A 197 -3.01 1.42 -4.25
N ILE A 198 -2.98 0.33 -5.01
CA ILE A 198 -3.51 0.24 -6.36
C ILE A 198 -4.53 -0.90 -6.43
N SER A 199 -5.65 -0.67 -7.10
CA SER A 199 -6.67 -1.71 -7.29
C SER A 199 -6.12 -2.92 -8.07
N SER A 200 -6.72 -4.08 -7.85
CA SER A 200 -6.28 -5.34 -8.46
C SER A 200 -6.33 -5.35 -9.99
N ASP A 201 -7.11 -4.46 -10.60
CA ASP A 201 -7.19 -4.24 -12.03
C ASP A 201 -6.21 -3.15 -12.54
N GLY A 202 -5.46 -2.51 -11.63
CA GLY A 202 -4.50 -1.45 -11.94
C GLY A 202 -5.13 -0.11 -12.37
N GLN A 203 -6.45 0.02 -12.29
CA GLN A 203 -7.15 1.21 -12.81
C GLN A 203 -7.36 2.31 -11.78
N GLN A 204 -7.18 2.01 -10.50
CA GLN A 204 -7.49 2.94 -9.42
C GLN A 204 -6.29 3.02 -8.47
N ILE A 205 -5.91 4.23 -8.11
CA ILE A 205 -4.79 4.48 -7.19
C ILE A 205 -5.30 5.33 -6.03
N MET A 206 -4.98 4.93 -4.82
CA MET A 206 -5.16 5.72 -3.61
C MET A 206 -3.82 6.06 -3.00
N ILE A 207 -3.69 7.33 -2.58
CA ILE A 207 -2.56 7.80 -1.77
C ILE A 207 -3.15 8.48 -0.55
N LYS A 208 -2.56 8.21 0.60
CA LYS A 208 -3.00 8.75 1.87
C LYS A 208 -1.89 9.60 2.50
N ASP A 209 -2.28 10.73 3.08
CA ASP A 209 -1.51 11.41 4.12
C ASP A 209 -2.19 11.23 5.49
N GLN A 210 -1.69 11.88 6.54
CA GLN A 210 -2.28 11.78 7.88
C GLN A 210 -3.70 12.38 7.99
N ASN A 211 -4.16 13.17 7.01
CA ASN A 211 -5.40 13.95 7.11
C ASN A 211 -6.38 13.67 5.98
N ALA A 212 -5.95 13.04 4.88
CA ALA A 212 -6.74 12.89 3.67
C ALA A 212 -6.39 11.65 2.88
N VAL A 213 -7.34 11.19 2.08
CA VAL A 213 -7.16 10.15 1.06
C VAL A 213 -7.43 10.77 -0.31
N PHE A 214 -6.51 10.56 -1.23
CA PHE A 214 -6.54 11.05 -2.59
C PHE A 214 -6.73 9.88 -3.54
N TYR A 215 -7.60 10.05 -4.54
CA TYR A 215 -7.95 9.00 -5.48
C TYR A 215 -7.74 9.47 -6.92
N TRP A 216 -7.18 8.57 -7.74
CA TRP A 216 -7.04 8.69 -9.19
C TRP A 216 -7.62 7.47 -9.88
N ARG A 217 -8.33 7.69 -10.98
CA ARG A 217 -8.65 6.67 -11.97
C ARG A 217 -7.69 6.80 -13.14
N ARG A 218 -6.93 5.75 -13.44
CA ARG A 218 -6.09 5.73 -14.65
C ARG A 218 -6.96 5.82 -15.89
N GLN A 219 -6.52 6.60 -16.85
CA GLN A 219 -7.11 6.64 -18.19
C GLN A 219 -6.50 5.52 -19.03
N GLU A 220 -7.17 5.17 -20.11
CA GLU A 220 -6.67 4.16 -21.04
C GLU A 220 -5.27 4.55 -21.54
N PHE A 221 -4.32 3.62 -21.46
CA PHE A 221 -2.88 3.81 -21.80
C PHE A 221 -2.13 4.85 -20.93
N GLU A 222 -2.71 5.36 -19.88
CA GLU A 222 -2.04 6.29 -18.97
C GLU A 222 -1.04 5.53 -18.08
N SER A 223 0.20 6.03 -18.00
CA SER A 223 1.18 5.48 -17.04
C SER A 223 0.78 5.82 -15.60
N ILE A 224 1.26 5.05 -14.65
CA ILE A 224 1.06 5.34 -13.21
C ILE A 224 1.48 6.77 -12.87
N TYR A 225 2.72 7.18 -13.25
CA TYR A 225 3.17 8.54 -12.98
C TYR A 225 2.36 9.58 -13.78
N GLY A 226 1.89 9.25 -14.97
CA GLY A 226 0.97 10.10 -15.74
C GLY A 226 -0.29 10.43 -14.93
N ALA A 227 -0.94 9.40 -14.37
CA ALA A 227 -2.11 9.57 -13.52
C ALA A 227 -1.80 10.42 -12.28
N LEU A 228 -0.73 10.10 -11.56
CA LEU A 228 -0.35 10.79 -10.33
C LEU A 228 0.10 12.25 -10.54
N SER A 229 0.63 12.59 -11.71
CA SER A 229 1.12 13.94 -12.04
C SER A 229 0.01 14.95 -12.35
N ARG A 230 -1.20 14.48 -12.65
CA ARG A 230 -2.38 15.34 -12.81
C ARG A 230 -3.11 15.54 -11.48
N SER A 231 -4.07 16.46 -11.44
CA SER A 231 -4.93 16.62 -10.26
C SER A 231 -5.65 15.32 -9.92
N ARG A 232 -5.80 15.03 -8.63
CA ARG A 232 -6.63 13.91 -8.18
C ARG A 232 -8.04 14.03 -8.71
N ASP A 233 -8.68 12.90 -8.98
CA ASP A 233 -10.06 12.88 -9.47
C ASP A 233 -11.06 13.07 -8.33
N VAL A 234 -10.78 12.47 -7.16
CA VAL A 234 -11.64 12.53 -5.97
C VAL A 234 -10.80 12.73 -4.71
N GLY A 235 -11.30 13.50 -3.75
CA GLY A 235 -10.92 13.38 -2.34
C GLY A 235 -11.83 12.34 -1.70
N ALA A 236 -11.28 11.18 -1.35
CA ALA A 236 -12.08 10.12 -0.74
C ALA A 236 -12.35 10.42 0.75
N PRO A 237 -13.49 10.00 1.32
CA PRO A 237 -13.79 10.22 2.73
C PRO A 237 -12.71 9.64 3.64
N TYR A 238 -12.37 10.37 4.71
CA TYR A 238 -11.42 9.91 5.70
C TYR A 238 -11.72 10.53 7.07
N PHE A 239 -11.85 9.68 8.09
CA PHE A 239 -11.85 10.11 9.48
C PHE A 239 -10.40 10.15 9.96
N VAL A 240 -9.95 11.31 10.42
CA VAL A 240 -8.58 11.47 10.92
C VAL A 240 -8.34 10.49 12.07
N GLU A 241 -7.35 9.66 11.91
CA GLU A 241 -6.91 8.64 12.85
C GLU A 241 -5.76 9.17 13.72
N PRO A 242 -5.45 8.53 14.88
CA PRO A 242 -4.37 9.00 15.77
C PRO A 242 -3.03 9.17 15.06
N GLN A 243 -2.63 8.19 14.26
CA GLN A 243 -1.49 8.22 13.35
C GLN A 243 -1.80 7.25 12.20
N GLY A 244 -2.63 7.71 11.26
CA GLY A 244 -3.10 6.87 10.17
C GLY A 244 -1.99 6.60 9.17
N GLU A 245 -1.56 5.35 9.04
CA GLU A 245 -0.40 4.99 8.21
C GLU A 245 -0.67 3.83 7.26
N ALA A 246 -1.89 3.29 7.21
CA ALA A 246 -2.19 2.18 6.32
C ALA A 246 -3.47 2.42 5.51
N ILE A 247 -3.48 1.99 4.23
CA ILE A 247 -4.64 2.00 3.35
C ILE A 247 -4.58 0.82 2.38
N CYS A 248 -5.72 0.17 2.08
CA CYS A 248 -5.82 -0.74 0.94
C CYS A 248 -7.22 -0.78 0.36
N PHE A 249 -7.35 -1.08 -0.94
CA PHE A 249 -8.61 -1.50 -1.52
C PHE A 249 -9.06 -2.84 -0.92
N ASP A 250 -10.35 -3.07 -0.86
CA ASP A 250 -10.85 -4.43 -0.59
C ASP A 250 -10.61 -5.35 -1.81
N ALA A 251 -10.80 -6.65 -1.61
CA ALA A 251 -10.49 -7.66 -2.62
C ALA A 251 -11.31 -7.50 -3.92
N GLU A 252 -12.48 -6.88 -3.85
CA GLU A 252 -13.43 -6.66 -4.93
C GLU A 252 -13.39 -5.24 -5.51
N ASN A 253 -12.51 -4.35 -5.02
CA ASN A 253 -12.45 -2.92 -5.34
C ASN A 253 -13.79 -2.19 -5.06
N SER A 254 -14.58 -2.70 -4.11
CA SER A 254 -15.90 -2.16 -3.72
C SER A 254 -15.81 -1.17 -2.54
N GLY A 255 -14.63 -0.93 -2.02
CA GLY A 255 -14.31 0.00 -0.95
C GLY A 255 -12.83 -0.02 -0.61
N TYR A 256 -12.48 0.62 0.49
CA TYR A 256 -11.11 0.61 1.00
C TYR A 256 -11.09 0.60 2.53
N TYR A 257 -10.03 0.04 3.06
CA TYR A 257 -9.73 0.01 4.49
C TYR A 257 -8.68 1.05 4.84
N THR A 258 -8.77 1.60 6.07
CA THR A 258 -7.68 2.33 6.71
C THR A 258 -7.42 1.76 8.10
N LEU A 259 -6.16 1.82 8.53
CA LEU A 259 -5.73 1.43 9.86
C LEU A 259 -4.64 2.39 10.33
N SER A 260 -4.57 2.58 11.64
CA SER A 260 -3.69 3.55 12.30
C SER A 260 -2.74 2.85 13.24
N GLU A 261 -1.55 3.42 13.41
CA GLU A 261 -0.82 3.24 14.65
C GLU A 261 -1.65 3.75 15.82
N ARG A 262 -1.50 3.09 16.97
CA ARG A 262 -2.23 3.47 18.17
C ARG A 262 -1.68 4.75 18.80
N ALA A 263 -0.38 5.01 18.67
CA ALA A 263 0.29 6.13 19.30
C ALA A 263 -0.13 6.26 20.81
N SER A 264 -0.70 7.40 21.19
CA SER A 264 -1.21 7.62 22.54
C SER A 264 -2.71 7.34 22.71
N ALA A 265 -3.39 6.87 21.66
CA ALA A 265 -4.81 6.57 21.75
C ALA A 265 -5.07 5.30 22.58
N PRO A 266 -6.20 5.22 23.29
CA PRO A 266 -6.56 4.03 24.06
C PRO A 266 -6.82 2.83 23.16
N GLN A 267 -7.29 3.06 21.93
CA GLN A 267 -7.68 2.05 20.95
C GLN A 267 -7.70 2.66 19.54
N VAL A 268 -7.47 1.85 18.52
CA VAL A 268 -7.69 2.17 17.11
C VAL A 268 -8.74 1.25 16.52
N SER A 269 -9.23 1.58 15.32
CA SER A 269 -10.20 0.78 14.59
C SER A 269 -9.72 0.52 13.18
N LEU A 270 -10.05 -0.65 12.67
CA LEU A 270 -10.09 -0.91 11.24
C LEU A 270 -11.33 -0.20 10.67
N ASN A 271 -11.13 0.76 9.78
CA ASN A 271 -12.21 1.53 9.18
C ASN A 271 -12.40 1.09 7.73
N TYR A 272 -13.64 0.77 7.36
CA TYR A 272 -14.02 0.41 6.00
C TYR A 272 -14.93 1.45 5.38
N TYR A 273 -14.55 1.97 4.23
CA TYR A 273 -15.30 2.95 3.43
C TYR A 273 -15.86 2.29 2.19
N GLN A 274 -17.12 1.90 2.25
CA GLN A 274 -17.81 1.24 1.15
C GLN A 274 -18.08 2.21 -0.01
N ARG A 275 -17.87 1.75 -1.24
CA ARG A 275 -18.33 2.45 -2.45
C ARG A 275 -19.84 2.46 -2.49
N LYS A 276 -20.43 3.61 -2.83
CA LYS A 276 -21.86 3.72 -3.06
C LYS A 276 -22.25 2.97 -4.33
N VAL A 277 -23.31 2.22 -4.26
CA VAL A 277 -23.93 1.63 -5.45
C VAL A 277 -24.70 2.73 -6.15
N VAL A 278 -24.35 3.03 -7.41
CA VAL A 278 -25.15 3.92 -8.25
C VAL A 278 -26.33 3.09 -8.74
N GLU A 279 -27.51 3.34 -8.18
CA GLU A 279 -28.75 2.79 -8.75
C GLU A 279 -29.00 3.48 -10.10
N ASN A 280 -28.95 2.73 -11.19
CA ASN A 280 -29.26 3.19 -12.55
C ASN A 280 -30.78 3.32 -12.75
#